data_b341cfeb273c5e39a2632ecef800b7c1
#
_entry.id   b341cfeb273c5e39a2632ecef800b7c1
#
_cell.length_a   1.000
_cell.length_b   1.000
_cell.length_c   1.000
_cell.angle_alpha   90.00
_cell.angle_beta   90.00
_cell.angle_gamma   90.00
#
_symmetry.space_group_name_H-M   'P 1'
#
loop_
_entity.id
_entity.type
_entity.pdbx_description
1 polymer ?
#
loop_
_entity_poly.entity_id
_entity_poly.type
_entity_poly.pdbx_seq_one_letter_code
_entity_poly.pdbx_strand_id
1 'polypeptide(L)'
;MEMAGSEVSRDSSRVTVNEPNRVMRGVGRTLLGVLLVAAGCGVSQAQGGPPYYTNDPGTPGNKQWEINLAYMPFLYDGQSVSHVPDVDINFGLGDRIQLTFENAYLRAWATPGPAKYGLGQDQLGVKWRFYDNPDNGWAISIFPQVSVNNPDSSVRRGITPRGASVILPMEFSKKLGPIDLNWEAGYNVVHYGSDGWIAGVVAGRDITKNLEMDAEFYSVGAFHPRISAETLGIGARYKIHPPFILLLMAGRSVEAAKNGQPYFVGYFGMQFLLPPKPFEQ
;
A
#
# COMPACT_ATOMS: atom_id res chain seq x y z
N MET A 1 -47.16 -5.67 51.36
CA MET A 1 -47.77 -6.31 50.20
C MET A 1 -46.67 -6.48 49.17
N GLU A 2 -46.17 -7.45 49.34
CA GLU A 2 -45.49 -8.59 48.69
C GLU A 2 -44.55 -8.21 47.57
N MET A 3 -43.27 -8.30 47.87
CA MET A 3 -42.15 -8.32 46.94
C MET A 3 -41.87 -9.76 46.55
N ALA A 4 -41.97 -10.06 45.28
CA ALA A 4 -41.52 -11.32 44.72
C ALA A 4 -40.09 -11.15 44.17
N GLY A 5 -39.15 -11.89 44.76
CA GLY A 5 -37.80 -11.99 44.26
C GLY A 5 -37.72 -12.90 43.06
N SER A 6 -36.85 -12.55 42.11
CA SER A 6 -36.41 -13.46 41.06
C SER A 6 -34.89 -13.66 41.17
N GLU A 7 -34.54 -14.90 41.46
CA GLU A 7 -33.16 -15.40 41.48
C GLU A 7 -32.50 -15.26 40.10
N VAL A 8 -31.29 -14.68 40.06
CA VAL A 8 -30.40 -14.68 38.91
C VAL A 8 -29.51 -15.91 38.99
N SER A 9 -29.79 -16.90 38.18
CA SER A 9 -28.95 -18.06 37.94
C SER A 9 -27.66 -17.62 37.24
N ARG A 10 -26.51 -17.84 37.89
CA ARG A 10 -25.18 -17.72 37.29
C ARG A 10 -24.87 -19.01 36.54
N ASP A 11 -25.00 -18.97 35.23
CA ASP A 11 -24.44 -20.02 34.36
C ASP A 11 -22.98 -19.69 34.03
N SER A 12 -22.07 -20.47 34.57
CA SER A 12 -20.63 -20.38 34.36
C SER A 12 -20.24 -21.27 33.15
N SER A 13 -20.44 -20.79 31.94
CA SER A 13 -19.89 -21.46 30.78
C SER A 13 -18.38 -21.18 30.65
N ARG A 14 -17.60 -22.22 30.88
CA ARG A 14 -16.14 -22.24 30.66
C ARG A 14 -15.82 -21.98 29.21
N VAL A 15 -15.13 -20.88 28.95
CA VAL A 15 -14.47 -20.62 27.65
C VAL A 15 -13.25 -21.52 27.56
N THR A 16 -13.33 -22.56 26.76
CA THR A 16 -12.16 -23.37 26.37
C THR A 16 -11.33 -22.56 25.35
N VAL A 17 -10.16 -22.14 25.80
CA VAL A 17 -9.13 -21.54 24.95
C VAL A 17 -8.57 -22.65 24.05
N ASN A 18 -8.93 -22.61 22.77
CA ASN A 18 -8.33 -23.48 21.76
C ASN A 18 -6.95 -22.93 21.37
N GLU A 19 -5.94 -23.78 21.47
CA GLU A 19 -4.54 -23.46 21.12
C GLU A 19 -4.35 -23.15 19.62
N PRO A 20 -3.59 -22.08 19.26
CA PRO A 20 -3.38 -21.64 17.88
C PRO A 20 -2.23 -22.37 17.16
N ASN A 21 -1.88 -23.63 17.50
CA ASN A 21 -0.60 -24.22 17.11
C ASN A 21 -0.62 -25.14 15.86
N ARG A 22 -1.72 -25.25 15.11
CA ARG A 22 -1.74 -26.13 13.90
C ARG A 22 -1.73 -25.42 12.54
N VAL A 23 -2.15 -24.15 12.49
CA VAL A 23 -2.26 -23.42 11.21
C VAL A 23 -0.91 -22.84 10.75
N MET A 24 -0.06 -22.42 11.69
CA MET A 24 1.25 -21.84 11.35
C MET A 24 2.29 -22.79 10.75
N ARG A 25 2.13 -24.11 10.91
CA ARG A 25 3.08 -25.08 10.30
C ARG A 25 2.84 -25.36 8.81
N GLY A 26 1.66 -25.03 8.27
CA GLY A 26 1.33 -25.21 6.85
C GLY A 26 1.80 -24.04 5.98
N VAL A 27 1.64 -22.82 6.46
CA VAL A 27 1.93 -21.59 5.69
C VAL A 27 3.44 -21.38 5.47
N GLY A 28 4.26 -21.72 6.47
CA GLY A 28 5.72 -21.59 6.37
C GLY A 28 6.37 -22.50 5.31
N ARG A 29 5.76 -23.62 4.97
CA ARG A 29 6.30 -24.57 3.97
C ARG A 29 5.92 -24.21 2.53
N THR A 30 4.80 -23.54 2.32
CA THR A 30 4.33 -23.13 0.98
C THR A 30 5.04 -21.84 0.53
N LEU A 31 5.35 -20.91 1.44
CA LEU A 31 6.11 -19.70 1.14
C LEU A 31 7.58 -19.96 0.78
N LEU A 32 8.20 -21.00 1.37
CA LEU A 32 9.59 -21.36 1.06
C LEU A 32 9.75 -22.01 -0.32
N GLY A 33 8.69 -22.61 -0.86
CA GLY A 33 8.69 -23.28 -2.16
C GLY A 33 8.62 -22.36 -3.37
N VAL A 34 8.13 -21.12 -3.21
CA VAL A 34 8.01 -20.11 -4.29
C VAL A 34 9.33 -19.33 -4.49
N LEU A 35 10.22 -19.33 -3.49
CA LEU A 35 11.47 -18.54 -3.49
C LEU A 35 12.67 -19.22 -4.17
N LEU A 36 12.56 -20.43 -4.72
CA LEU A 36 13.72 -21.24 -5.11
C LEU A 36 13.85 -21.55 -6.62
N VAL A 37 13.27 -20.77 -7.53
CA VAL A 37 13.42 -21.04 -8.97
C VAL A 37 14.18 -19.94 -9.71
N ALA A 38 15.38 -20.32 -10.14
CA ALA A 38 16.21 -19.89 -11.27
C ALA A 38 17.17 -18.71 -11.11
N ALA A 39 18.45 -19.03 -11.24
CA ALA A 39 19.56 -18.11 -11.47
C ALA A 39 19.55 -17.60 -12.93
N GLY A 40 19.50 -16.30 -13.10
CA GLY A 40 19.74 -15.59 -14.38
C GLY A 40 20.23 -14.18 -14.09
N CYS A 41 21.46 -13.85 -14.54
CA CYS A 41 22.06 -12.54 -14.35
C CYS A 41 21.36 -11.48 -15.21
N GLY A 42 20.59 -10.60 -14.56
CA GLY A 42 20.11 -9.32 -15.11
C GLY A 42 20.30 -8.25 -14.04
N VAL A 43 20.62 -7.03 -14.43
CA VAL A 43 20.61 -5.90 -13.48
C VAL A 43 19.15 -5.58 -13.25
N SER A 44 18.59 -6.10 -12.15
CA SER A 44 17.24 -5.85 -11.72
C SER A 44 17.23 -4.67 -10.76
N GLN A 45 16.24 -3.81 -10.91
CA GLN A 45 15.82 -2.89 -9.88
C GLN A 45 14.34 -3.16 -9.65
N ALA A 46 14.02 -4.13 -8.77
CA ALA A 46 12.66 -4.24 -8.27
C ALA A 46 12.38 -2.97 -7.47
N GLN A 47 11.33 -2.28 -7.83
CA GLN A 47 10.95 -1.01 -7.23
C GLN A 47 9.77 -1.24 -6.30
N GLY A 48 9.78 -0.65 -5.10
CA GLY A 48 8.59 -0.38 -4.32
C GLY A 48 7.70 0.69 -5.01
N GLY A 49 6.65 1.16 -4.34
CA GLY A 49 5.65 2.03 -4.96
C GLY A 49 4.72 1.27 -5.91
N PRO A 50 3.89 1.96 -6.71
CA PRO A 50 2.87 1.28 -7.52
C PRO A 50 3.42 0.11 -8.35
N PRO A 51 2.71 -1.05 -8.29
CA PRO A 51 1.38 -1.30 -7.78
C PRO A 51 1.27 -1.66 -6.29
N TYR A 52 2.36 -1.56 -5.51
CA TYR A 52 2.43 -1.92 -4.09
C TYR A 52 2.16 -0.72 -3.19
N TYR A 53 1.80 -1.01 -1.93
CA TYR A 53 1.63 0.02 -0.90
C TYR A 53 2.96 0.46 -0.30
N THR A 54 3.92 -0.48 -0.21
CA THR A 54 5.28 -0.22 0.28
C THR A 54 6.05 0.60 -0.75
N ASN A 55 6.53 1.75 -0.35
CA ASN A 55 7.39 2.59 -1.19
C ASN A 55 8.86 2.13 -1.16
N ASP A 56 9.66 2.70 -2.08
CA ASP A 56 11.10 2.52 -2.15
C ASP A 56 11.83 3.87 -2.18
N PRO A 57 13.16 3.88 -1.95
CA PRO A 57 13.97 5.10 -2.06
C PRO A 57 14.14 5.66 -3.46
N GLY A 58 13.63 5.00 -4.50
CA GLY A 58 13.72 5.45 -5.89
C GLY A 58 13.12 6.82 -6.11
N THR A 59 13.62 7.52 -7.11
CA THR A 59 13.08 8.80 -7.60
C THR A 59 13.08 8.77 -9.14
N PRO A 60 12.21 9.51 -9.82
CA PRO A 60 12.16 9.52 -11.29
C PRO A 60 13.44 9.98 -11.96
N GLY A 61 14.31 10.70 -11.22
CA GLY A 61 15.50 11.35 -11.76
C GLY A 61 15.24 12.80 -12.21
N ASN A 62 16.30 13.53 -12.50
CA ASN A 62 16.22 14.97 -12.69
C ASN A 62 15.31 15.37 -13.86
N LYS A 63 14.27 16.20 -13.56
CA LYS A 63 13.26 16.70 -14.52
C LYS A 63 12.45 15.61 -15.22
N GLN A 64 12.47 14.39 -14.72
CA GLN A 64 11.65 13.31 -15.25
C GLN A 64 10.31 13.24 -14.52
N TRP A 65 9.30 12.77 -15.24
CA TRP A 65 7.97 12.51 -14.69
C TRP A 65 7.70 11.02 -14.68
N GLU A 66 7.12 10.59 -13.59
CA GLU A 66 6.46 9.30 -13.47
C GLU A 66 5.00 9.54 -13.16
N ILE A 67 4.11 9.04 -14.00
CA ILE A 67 2.66 9.20 -13.85
C ILE A 67 2.02 7.82 -13.81
N ASN A 68 1.31 7.53 -12.74
CA ASN A 68 0.58 6.28 -12.55
C ASN A 68 -0.91 6.56 -12.64
N LEU A 69 -1.61 5.79 -13.47
CA LEU A 69 -3.08 5.81 -13.59
C LEU A 69 -3.60 4.42 -13.28
N ALA A 70 -4.48 4.27 -12.30
CA ALA A 70 -4.93 2.96 -11.86
C ALA A 70 -6.43 2.87 -11.59
N TYR A 71 -6.93 1.65 -11.66
CA TYR A 71 -8.13 1.19 -11.00
C TYR A 71 -7.73 0.35 -9.78
N MET A 72 -8.18 0.78 -8.57
CA MET A 72 -7.84 0.10 -7.32
C MET A 72 -9.12 -0.33 -6.59
N PRO A 73 -9.56 -1.59 -6.72
CA PRO A 73 -10.70 -2.12 -5.98
C PRO A 73 -10.30 -2.60 -4.59
N PHE A 74 -11.11 -2.24 -3.59
CA PHE A 74 -11.09 -2.73 -2.22
C PHE A 74 -12.44 -3.37 -1.93
N LEU A 75 -12.50 -4.70 -1.81
CA LEU A 75 -13.73 -5.45 -1.61
C LEU A 75 -13.82 -5.96 -0.17
N TYR A 76 -14.92 -5.59 0.49
CA TYR A 76 -15.23 -5.98 1.87
C TYR A 76 -16.54 -6.78 1.88
N ASP A 77 -16.87 -7.40 2.99
CA ASP A 77 -18.18 -8.04 3.15
C ASP A 77 -19.28 -6.98 3.15
N GLY A 78 -20.20 -7.07 2.18
CA GLY A 78 -21.30 -6.15 2.00
C GLY A 78 -20.95 -4.71 1.56
N GLN A 79 -19.68 -4.41 1.26
CA GLN A 79 -19.27 -3.08 0.81
C GLN A 79 -18.06 -3.12 -0.13
N SER A 80 -17.88 -2.05 -0.91
CA SER A 80 -16.68 -1.87 -1.72
C SER A 80 -16.30 -0.40 -1.83
N VAL A 81 -14.99 -0.15 -1.90
CA VAL A 81 -14.43 1.14 -2.28
C VAL A 81 -13.56 0.90 -3.51
N SER A 82 -13.63 1.79 -4.48
CA SER A 82 -12.74 1.71 -5.64
C SER A 82 -12.24 3.10 -6.00
N HIS A 83 -10.96 3.20 -6.30
CA HIS A 83 -10.38 4.37 -6.95
C HIS A 83 -10.56 4.23 -8.46
N VAL A 84 -11.19 5.17 -9.13
CA VAL A 84 -11.58 5.08 -10.56
C VAL A 84 -11.60 6.47 -11.23
N PRO A 85 -10.47 6.99 -11.67
CA PRO A 85 -9.09 6.52 -11.51
C PRO A 85 -8.46 6.90 -10.18
N ASP A 86 -7.38 6.22 -9.86
CA ASP A 86 -6.31 6.72 -9.01
C ASP A 86 -5.28 7.42 -9.90
N VAL A 87 -4.78 8.58 -9.50
CA VAL A 87 -3.81 9.38 -10.25
C VAL A 87 -2.68 9.75 -9.32
N ASP A 88 -1.49 9.22 -9.57
CA ASP A 88 -0.27 9.52 -8.85
C ASP A 88 0.75 10.13 -9.81
N ILE A 89 1.22 11.35 -9.51
CA ILE A 89 2.13 12.13 -10.34
C ILE A 89 3.39 12.44 -9.54
N ASN A 90 4.52 11.97 -10.05
CA ASN A 90 5.82 12.12 -9.44
C ASN A 90 6.74 12.92 -10.36
N PHE A 91 7.45 13.90 -9.80
CA PHE A 91 8.41 14.75 -10.50
C PHE A 91 9.76 14.73 -9.80
N GLY A 92 10.82 14.42 -10.55
CA GLY A 92 12.19 14.43 -10.05
C GLY A 92 12.81 15.83 -10.05
N LEU A 93 13.25 16.30 -8.89
CA LEU A 93 14.02 17.53 -8.71
C LEU A 93 15.47 17.18 -8.33
N GLY A 94 16.35 17.16 -9.33
CA GLY A 94 17.64 16.48 -9.21
C GLY A 94 17.45 14.96 -9.15
N ASP A 95 18.52 14.25 -8.78
CA ASP A 95 18.49 12.77 -8.78
C ASP A 95 18.03 12.19 -7.42
N ARG A 96 17.78 13.05 -6.42
CA ARG A 96 17.56 12.63 -5.02
C ARG A 96 16.26 13.10 -4.42
N ILE A 97 15.52 13.98 -5.09
CA ILE A 97 14.26 14.55 -4.59
C ILE A 97 13.14 14.21 -5.57
N GLN A 98 12.02 13.78 -5.02
CA GLN A 98 10.76 13.58 -5.75
C GLN A 98 9.69 14.42 -5.10
N LEU A 99 8.93 15.12 -5.94
CA LEU A 99 7.69 15.79 -5.55
C LEU A 99 6.53 14.92 -6.03
N THR A 100 5.58 14.65 -5.15
CA THR A 100 4.43 13.78 -5.43
C THR A 100 3.13 14.52 -5.24
N PHE A 101 2.18 14.31 -6.15
CA PHE A 101 0.77 14.61 -6.00
C PHE A 101 -0.05 13.38 -6.32
N GLU A 102 -0.95 12.96 -5.41
CA GLU A 102 -1.87 11.86 -5.61
C GLU A 102 -3.29 12.27 -5.28
N ASN A 103 -4.25 11.85 -6.08
CA ASN A 103 -5.69 11.95 -5.83
C ASN A 103 -6.44 10.83 -6.56
N ALA A 104 -7.57 10.42 -5.99
CA ALA A 104 -8.44 9.41 -6.60
C ALA A 104 -9.87 9.92 -6.75
N TYR A 105 -10.53 9.52 -7.83
CA TYR A 105 -12.00 9.58 -7.88
C TYR A 105 -12.55 8.28 -7.28
N LEU A 106 -13.29 8.41 -6.18
CA LEU A 106 -13.77 7.29 -5.38
C LEU A 106 -15.18 6.89 -5.77
N ARG A 107 -15.39 5.57 -5.86
CA ARG A 107 -16.72 4.94 -5.82
C ARG A 107 -16.80 4.15 -4.51
N ALA A 108 -17.73 4.55 -3.62
CA ALA A 108 -18.02 3.84 -2.38
C ALA A 108 -19.44 3.26 -2.44
N TRP A 109 -19.58 1.97 -2.15
CA TRP A 109 -20.86 1.27 -2.14
C TRP A 109 -20.97 0.40 -0.89
N ALA A 110 -22.16 0.35 -0.28
CA ALA A 110 -22.49 -0.51 0.84
C ALA A 110 -23.95 -0.97 0.74
N THR A 111 -24.20 -2.22 1.15
CA THR A 111 -25.55 -2.82 1.19
C THR A 111 -26.26 -2.50 2.52
N PRO A 112 -27.55 -2.11 2.51
CA PRO A 112 -28.34 -1.70 1.34
C PRO A 112 -28.05 -0.22 0.99
N GLY A 113 -27.93 0.11 -0.29
CA GLY A 113 -27.86 1.49 -0.74
C GLY A 113 -27.21 1.72 -2.10
N PRO A 114 -27.40 2.92 -2.66
CA PRO A 114 -26.74 3.30 -3.91
C PRO A 114 -25.25 3.60 -3.69
N ALA A 115 -24.47 3.45 -4.75
CA ALA A 115 -23.08 3.88 -4.75
C ALA A 115 -22.96 5.41 -4.62
N LYS A 116 -22.00 5.87 -3.85
CA LYS A 116 -21.60 7.28 -3.72
C LYS A 116 -20.31 7.51 -4.51
N TYR A 117 -20.16 8.68 -5.08
CA TYR A 117 -19.01 9.05 -5.89
C TYR A 117 -18.44 10.39 -5.45
N GLY A 118 -17.13 10.59 -5.51
CA GLY A 118 -16.49 11.87 -5.21
C GLY A 118 -14.98 11.78 -5.24
N LEU A 119 -14.33 12.95 -5.18
CA LEU A 119 -12.88 13.00 -5.04
C LEU A 119 -12.44 12.49 -3.67
N GLY A 120 -11.32 11.81 -3.64
CA GLY A 120 -10.58 11.43 -2.44
C GLY A 120 -9.93 12.63 -1.74
N GLN A 121 -8.99 12.34 -0.86
CA GLN A 121 -8.11 13.35 -0.29
C GLN A 121 -7.00 13.66 -1.31
N ASP A 122 -6.61 14.94 -1.40
CA ASP A 122 -5.36 15.28 -2.08
C ASP A 122 -4.20 14.87 -1.18
N GLN A 123 -3.23 14.16 -1.73
CA GLN A 123 -1.98 13.80 -1.06
C GLN A 123 -0.82 14.51 -1.75
N LEU A 124 -0.01 15.18 -0.95
CA LEU A 124 1.21 15.85 -1.38
C LEU A 124 2.39 15.26 -0.64
N GLY A 125 3.45 14.94 -1.35
CA GLY A 125 4.63 14.29 -0.78
C GLY A 125 5.94 14.89 -1.29
N VAL A 126 6.96 14.78 -0.45
CA VAL A 126 8.35 15.09 -0.83
C VAL A 126 9.23 13.95 -0.36
N LYS A 127 9.76 13.20 -1.31
CA LYS A 127 10.74 12.15 -1.02
C LYS A 127 12.15 12.73 -1.13
N TRP A 128 13.00 12.37 -0.17
CA TRP A 128 14.43 12.69 -0.20
C TRP A 128 15.27 11.45 0.03
N ARG A 129 15.93 10.98 -1.04
CA ARG A 129 16.91 9.89 -1.00
C ARG A 129 18.26 10.46 -0.54
N PHE A 130 18.51 10.41 0.75
CA PHE A 130 19.72 10.99 1.34
C PHE A 130 20.93 10.04 1.33
N TYR A 131 20.70 8.72 1.22
CA TYR A 131 21.73 7.72 1.07
C TYR A 131 21.45 6.84 -0.16
N ASP A 132 22.50 6.62 -0.97
CA ASP A 132 22.47 5.76 -2.14
C ASP A 132 23.89 5.25 -2.39
N ASN A 133 24.07 3.93 -2.29
CA ASN A 133 25.35 3.27 -2.53
C ASN A 133 25.15 2.06 -3.45
N PRO A 134 25.33 2.25 -4.77
CA PRO A 134 25.17 1.19 -5.75
C PRO A 134 26.13 0.01 -5.57
N ASP A 135 27.34 0.24 -5.05
CA ASP A 135 28.36 -0.81 -4.89
C ASP A 135 27.93 -1.88 -3.89
N ASN A 136 27.20 -1.49 -2.87
CA ASN A 136 26.68 -2.42 -1.87
C ASN A 136 25.16 -2.62 -1.97
N GLY A 137 24.50 -1.98 -2.95
CA GLY A 137 23.06 -2.11 -3.25
C GLY A 137 22.14 -1.55 -2.16
N TRP A 138 22.58 -0.55 -1.38
CA TRP A 138 21.76 0.11 -0.37
C TRP A 138 21.28 1.48 -0.83
N ALA A 139 20.00 1.78 -0.61
CA ALA A 139 19.49 3.14 -0.62
C ALA A 139 18.54 3.40 0.55
N ILE A 140 18.47 4.67 1.00
CA ILE A 140 17.61 5.09 2.11
C ILE A 140 17.03 6.47 1.80
N SER A 141 15.73 6.64 2.07
CA SER A 141 14.99 7.90 1.92
C SER A 141 14.06 8.16 3.09
N ILE A 142 13.59 9.39 3.16
CA ILE A 142 12.39 9.78 3.92
C ILE A 142 11.37 10.32 2.92
N PHE A 143 10.07 10.06 3.20
CA PHE A 143 9.00 10.48 2.30
C PHE A 143 7.82 11.09 3.07
N PRO A 144 7.98 12.24 3.75
CA PRO A 144 6.86 12.94 4.36
C PRO A 144 5.75 13.24 3.34
N GLN A 145 4.52 12.92 3.73
CA GLN A 145 3.32 13.12 2.91
C GLN A 145 2.21 13.73 3.76
N VAL A 146 1.45 14.64 3.20
CA VAL A 146 0.26 15.24 3.82
C VAL A 146 -0.96 14.94 2.99
N SER A 147 -2.02 14.46 3.63
CA SER A 147 -3.33 14.25 2.99
C SER A 147 -4.33 15.25 3.53
N VAL A 148 -5.07 15.90 2.65
CA VAL A 148 -6.08 16.93 2.99
C VAL A 148 -7.37 16.70 2.22
N ASN A 149 -8.50 17.12 2.81
CA ASN A 149 -9.79 17.06 2.13
C ASN A 149 -9.95 18.23 1.14
N ASN A 150 -10.08 17.91 -0.13
CA ASN A 150 -10.41 18.88 -1.18
C ASN A 150 -11.19 18.20 -2.31
N PRO A 151 -12.51 18.36 -2.44
CA PRO A 151 -13.37 19.26 -1.65
C PRO A 151 -13.96 18.61 -0.38
N ASP A 152 -14.36 19.41 0.58
CA ASP A 152 -15.08 18.99 1.79
C ASP A 152 -16.42 18.27 1.51
N SER A 153 -16.95 18.39 0.31
CA SER A 153 -18.19 17.72 -0.08
C SER A 153 -18.10 16.19 0.01
N SER A 154 -16.91 15.61 -0.17
CA SER A 154 -16.68 14.17 -0.02
C SER A 154 -16.78 13.73 1.44
N VAL A 155 -16.31 14.57 2.38
CA VAL A 155 -16.47 14.36 3.82
C VAL A 155 -17.95 14.38 4.21
N ARG A 156 -18.70 15.42 3.79
CA ARG A 156 -20.14 15.56 4.11
C ARG A 156 -20.97 14.38 3.59
N ARG A 157 -20.55 13.75 2.51
CA ARG A 157 -21.21 12.58 1.93
C ARG A 157 -20.71 11.24 2.51
N GLY A 158 -19.73 11.29 3.41
CA GLY A 158 -19.14 10.10 4.01
C GLY A 158 -18.36 9.23 3.02
N ILE A 159 -17.66 9.85 2.05
CA ILE A 159 -16.81 9.19 1.06
C ILE A 159 -15.37 9.15 1.57
N THR A 160 -14.91 10.25 2.19
CA THR A 160 -13.58 10.37 2.78
C THR A 160 -13.67 10.67 4.27
N PRO A 161 -12.68 10.29 5.09
CA PRO A 161 -12.59 10.72 6.48
C PRO A 161 -12.44 12.24 6.58
N ARG A 162 -12.80 12.79 7.74
CA ARG A 162 -12.64 14.22 8.01
C ARG A 162 -11.22 14.51 8.46
N GLY A 163 -10.70 15.65 8.02
CA GLY A 163 -9.44 16.22 8.51
C GLY A 163 -8.26 15.93 7.60
N ALA A 164 -7.08 16.22 8.13
CA ALA A 164 -5.81 15.97 7.48
C ALA A 164 -5.04 14.88 8.19
N SER A 165 -4.11 14.25 7.50
CA SER A 165 -3.10 13.37 8.09
C SER A 165 -1.73 13.69 7.55
N VAL A 166 -0.70 13.37 8.33
CA VAL A 166 0.71 13.48 7.94
C VAL A 166 1.37 12.13 8.19
N ILE A 167 1.90 11.53 7.14
CA ILE A 167 2.65 10.30 7.26
C ILE A 167 4.15 10.58 7.06
N LEU A 168 4.97 9.96 7.89
CA LEU A 168 6.42 10.19 7.97
C LEU A 168 7.14 8.83 7.84
N PRO A 169 7.22 8.24 6.65
CA PRO A 169 7.92 6.99 6.44
C PRO A 169 9.40 7.19 6.23
N MET A 170 10.17 6.20 6.65
CA MET A 170 11.54 5.95 6.24
C MET A 170 11.55 4.71 5.35
N GLU A 171 12.16 4.82 4.21
CA GLU A 171 12.19 3.81 3.17
C GLU A 171 13.61 3.28 2.99
N PHE A 172 13.71 2.00 2.72
CA PHE A 172 14.99 1.30 2.54
C PHE A 172 14.92 0.38 1.34
N SER A 173 16.03 0.25 0.64
CA SER A 173 16.21 -0.81 -0.35
C SER A 173 17.55 -1.51 -0.18
N LYS A 174 17.54 -2.80 -0.53
CA LYS A 174 18.72 -3.65 -0.54
C LYS A 174 18.65 -4.68 -1.64
N LYS A 175 19.69 -4.71 -2.47
CA LYS A 175 19.85 -5.78 -3.46
C LYS A 175 20.53 -7.00 -2.83
N LEU A 176 19.87 -8.16 -2.93
CA LEU A 176 20.33 -9.46 -2.40
C LEU A 176 20.46 -10.46 -3.54
N GLY A 177 21.56 -10.40 -4.27
CA GLY A 177 21.73 -11.20 -5.48
C GLY A 177 20.68 -10.88 -6.54
N PRO A 178 19.81 -11.86 -6.93
CA PRO A 178 18.76 -11.63 -7.91
C PRO A 178 17.47 -11.03 -7.30
N ILE A 179 17.43 -10.84 -6.00
CA ILE A 179 16.26 -10.34 -5.28
C ILE A 179 16.52 -8.89 -4.87
N ASP A 180 15.58 -8.04 -5.19
CA ASP A 180 15.50 -6.68 -4.67
C ASP A 180 14.51 -6.67 -3.50
N LEU A 181 14.95 -6.13 -2.38
CA LEU A 181 14.17 -6.03 -1.15
C LEU A 181 13.97 -4.56 -0.82
N ASN A 182 12.71 -4.15 -0.72
CA ASN A 182 12.31 -2.82 -0.28
C ASN A 182 11.46 -2.94 0.98
N TRP A 183 11.66 -2.04 1.93
CA TRP A 183 10.80 -1.96 3.11
C TRP A 183 10.67 -0.54 3.60
N GLU A 184 9.56 -0.27 4.25
CA GLU A 184 9.30 1.01 4.89
C GLU A 184 8.71 0.84 6.28
N ALA A 185 8.88 1.87 7.10
CA ALA A 185 8.17 2.03 8.36
C ALA A 185 7.94 3.51 8.60
N GLY A 186 6.74 3.87 9.05
CA GLY A 186 6.37 5.26 9.24
C GLY A 186 5.34 5.50 10.35
N TYR A 187 5.38 6.71 10.88
CA TYR A 187 4.38 7.22 11.82
C TYR A 187 3.32 8.02 11.06
N ASN A 188 2.05 7.84 11.42
CA ASN A 188 0.92 8.56 10.82
C ASN A 188 0.24 9.40 11.90
N VAL A 189 0.31 10.73 11.75
CA VAL A 189 -0.40 11.71 12.58
C VAL A 189 -1.75 11.99 11.96
N VAL A 190 -2.84 11.86 12.72
CA VAL A 190 -4.22 12.02 12.21
C VAL A 190 -4.97 13.09 12.99
N HIS A 191 -5.39 14.17 12.31
CA HIS A 191 -6.00 15.35 12.96
C HIS A 191 -7.31 15.01 13.69
N TYR A 192 -8.21 14.20 13.12
CA TYR A 192 -9.49 13.80 13.75
C TYR A 192 -9.57 12.27 13.86
N GLY A 193 -8.58 11.67 14.49
CA GLY A 193 -8.52 10.24 14.63
C GLY A 193 -7.42 9.82 15.58
N SER A 194 -7.09 8.55 15.55
CA SER A 194 -5.95 8.02 16.29
C SER A 194 -4.72 8.04 15.40
N ASP A 195 -3.63 8.51 15.95
CA ASP A 195 -2.32 8.31 15.34
C ASP A 195 -2.03 6.83 15.15
N GLY A 196 -1.20 6.52 14.18
CA GLY A 196 -0.91 5.15 13.80
C GLY A 196 0.45 4.95 13.18
N TRP A 197 0.61 3.82 12.51
CA TRP A 197 1.83 3.45 11.81
C TRP A 197 1.54 2.83 10.45
N ILE A 198 2.56 2.81 9.60
CA ILE A 198 2.66 1.91 8.46
C ILE A 198 3.95 1.11 8.58
N ALA A 199 3.95 -0.10 8.05
CA ALA A 199 5.15 -0.90 7.84
C ALA A 199 4.91 -1.83 6.65
N GLY A 200 5.87 -1.92 5.76
CA GLY A 200 5.76 -2.76 4.58
C GLY A 200 7.08 -3.37 4.15
N VAL A 201 7.00 -4.47 3.43
CA VAL A 201 8.13 -5.10 2.76
C VAL A 201 7.68 -5.67 1.42
N VAL A 202 8.45 -5.36 0.38
CA VAL A 202 8.34 -5.94 -0.95
C VAL A 202 9.62 -6.69 -1.27
N ALA A 203 9.47 -7.90 -1.76
CA ALA A 203 10.57 -8.71 -2.28
C ALA A 203 10.23 -9.14 -3.71
N GLY A 204 11.09 -8.81 -4.66
CA GLY A 204 10.85 -9.08 -6.06
C GLY A 204 12.09 -9.34 -6.88
N ARG A 205 11.85 -9.66 -8.15
CA ARG A 205 12.91 -9.89 -9.12
C ARG A 205 12.42 -9.80 -10.55
N ASP A 206 13.33 -9.49 -11.46
CA ASP A 206 13.07 -9.69 -12.89
C ASP A 206 13.00 -11.18 -13.23
N ILE A 207 11.86 -11.59 -13.79
CA ILE A 207 11.66 -12.92 -14.37
C ILE A 207 12.16 -12.93 -15.82
N THR A 208 11.94 -11.83 -16.52
CA THR A 208 12.46 -11.59 -17.86
C THR A 208 12.92 -10.14 -17.96
N LYS A 209 13.50 -9.72 -19.11
CA LYS A 209 13.88 -8.32 -19.35
C LYS A 209 12.71 -7.32 -19.25
N ASN A 210 11.48 -7.81 -19.44
CA ASN A 210 10.30 -6.98 -19.47
C ASN A 210 9.32 -7.28 -18.33
N LEU A 211 9.49 -8.39 -17.59
CA LEU A 211 8.58 -8.82 -16.54
C LEU A 211 9.32 -8.91 -15.22
N GLU A 212 8.90 -8.12 -14.26
CA GLU A 212 9.24 -8.17 -12.84
C GLU A 212 8.05 -8.74 -12.08
N MET A 213 8.30 -9.56 -11.07
CA MET A 213 7.27 -10.09 -10.16
C MET A 213 7.74 -9.93 -8.72
N ASP A 214 6.80 -9.48 -7.89
CA ASP A 214 7.06 -9.16 -6.49
C ASP A 214 5.95 -9.70 -5.59
N ALA A 215 6.31 -9.88 -4.32
CA ALA A 215 5.39 -10.18 -3.24
C ALA A 215 5.53 -9.14 -2.15
N GLU A 216 4.38 -8.70 -1.62
CA GLU A 216 4.29 -7.68 -0.58
C GLU A 216 3.65 -8.23 0.69
N PHE A 217 4.18 -7.82 1.83
CA PHE A 217 3.49 -7.79 3.11
C PHE A 217 3.42 -6.34 3.59
N TYR A 218 2.21 -5.85 3.84
CA TYR A 218 1.97 -4.49 4.30
C TYR A 218 1.09 -4.48 5.54
N SER A 219 1.44 -3.68 6.53
CA SER A 219 0.70 -3.49 7.77
C SER A 219 0.44 -2.01 8.01
N VAL A 220 -0.79 -1.67 8.34
CA VAL A 220 -1.21 -0.34 8.77
C VAL A 220 -2.02 -0.46 10.05
N GLY A 221 -1.85 0.46 10.98
CA GLY A 221 -2.59 0.38 12.22
C GLY A 221 -2.75 1.71 12.93
N ALA A 222 -3.60 1.69 13.97
CA ALA A 222 -3.82 2.79 14.89
C ALA A 222 -3.37 2.40 16.30
N PHE A 223 -2.94 3.40 17.09
CA PHE A 223 -2.48 3.16 18.47
C PHE A 223 -3.64 3.09 19.47
N HIS A 224 -4.75 3.84 19.21
CA HIS A 224 -5.89 3.96 20.11
C HIS A 224 -7.24 4.03 19.38
N PRO A 225 -8.08 2.96 19.37
CA PRO A 225 -7.79 1.63 19.89
C PRO A 225 -6.66 0.96 19.11
N ARG A 226 -5.96 0.02 19.72
CA ARG A 226 -4.89 -0.72 19.05
C ARG A 226 -5.52 -1.69 18.05
N ILE A 227 -5.50 -1.33 16.79
CA ILE A 227 -5.99 -2.12 15.67
C ILE A 227 -4.96 -2.10 14.56
N SER A 228 -4.89 -3.18 13.80
CA SER A 228 -4.05 -3.27 12.62
C SER A 228 -4.74 -4.03 11.50
N ALA A 229 -4.29 -3.80 10.29
CA ALA A 229 -4.68 -4.51 9.08
C ALA A 229 -3.41 -4.95 8.35
N GLU A 230 -3.27 -6.24 8.18
CA GLU A 230 -2.16 -6.86 7.47
C GLU A 230 -2.64 -7.34 6.10
N THR A 231 -1.95 -6.92 5.05
CA THR A 231 -2.24 -7.30 3.66
C THR A 231 -1.09 -8.09 3.08
N LEU A 232 -1.42 -9.18 2.40
CA LEU A 232 -0.50 -9.94 1.56
C LEU A 232 -0.90 -9.72 0.10
N GLY A 233 0.06 -9.35 -0.74
CA GLY A 233 -0.12 -9.10 -2.16
C GLY A 233 0.93 -9.80 -3.01
N ILE A 234 0.58 -10.08 -4.24
CA ILE A 234 1.51 -10.45 -5.31
C ILE A 234 1.21 -9.57 -6.51
N GLY A 235 2.24 -9.17 -7.22
CA GLY A 235 2.05 -8.28 -8.37
C GLY A 235 3.14 -8.45 -9.42
N ALA A 236 3.00 -7.66 -10.48
CA ALA A 236 3.90 -7.65 -11.59
C ALA A 236 3.98 -6.27 -12.23
N ARG A 237 5.15 -5.96 -12.75
CA ARG A 237 5.41 -4.84 -13.65
C ARG A 237 5.85 -5.37 -15.01
N TYR A 238 5.11 -5.00 -16.05
CA TYR A 238 5.42 -5.45 -17.42
C TYR A 238 5.74 -4.25 -18.31
N LYS A 239 7.00 -4.14 -18.72
CA LYS A 239 7.49 -3.13 -19.64
C LYS A 239 6.98 -3.43 -21.06
N ILE A 240 5.92 -2.76 -21.50
CA ILE A 240 5.29 -2.98 -22.81
C ILE A 240 6.19 -2.39 -23.90
N HIS A 241 6.45 -1.09 -23.79
CA HIS A 241 7.28 -0.29 -24.69
C HIS A 241 7.49 1.07 -24.01
N PRO A 242 8.70 1.64 -23.98
CA PRO A 242 8.88 2.98 -23.42
C PRO A 242 7.92 4.00 -24.05
N PRO A 243 7.22 4.82 -23.25
CA PRO A 243 7.35 5.00 -21.79
C PRO A 243 6.35 4.18 -20.95
N PHE A 244 5.74 3.10 -21.45
CA PHE A 244 4.59 2.42 -20.88
C PHE A 244 4.97 1.17 -20.10
N ILE A 245 4.53 1.09 -18.83
CA ILE A 245 4.66 -0.09 -17.97
C ILE A 245 3.28 -0.45 -17.45
N LEU A 246 2.83 -1.69 -17.66
CA LEU A 246 1.63 -2.24 -17.05
C LEU A 246 1.92 -2.64 -15.62
N LEU A 247 1.07 -2.22 -14.68
CA LEU A 247 1.17 -2.47 -13.26
C LEU A 247 -0.02 -3.30 -12.80
N LEU A 248 0.24 -4.44 -12.20
CA LEU A 248 -0.79 -5.36 -11.72
C LEU A 248 -0.47 -5.82 -10.30
N MET A 249 -1.47 -5.82 -9.42
CA MET A 249 -1.37 -6.43 -8.10
C MET A 249 -2.72 -7.01 -7.69
N ALA A 250 -2.67 -8.15 -7.01
CA ALA A 250 -3.79 -8.75 -6.32
C ALA A 250 -3.37 -9.19 -4.92
N GLY A 251 -4.17 -8.86 -3.93
CA GLY A 251 -3.88 -9.16 -2.54
C GLY A 251 -5.15 -9.28 -1.70
N ARG A 252 -4.94 -9.60 -0.44
CA ARG A 252 -6.01 -9.68 0.56
C ARG A 252 -5.48 -9.40 1.96
N SER A 253 -6.34 -8.95 2.85
CA SER A 253 -6.01 -8.87 4.26
C SER A 253 -5.95 -10.27 4.90
N VAL A 254 -5.01 -10.46 5.82
CA VAL A 254 -4.77 -11.75 6.49
C VAL A 254 -5.97 -12.16 7.35
N GLU A 255 -6.61 -11.19 8.01
CA GLU A 255 -7.75 -11.40 8.90
C GLU A 255 -9.04 -10.68 8.41
N ALA A 256 -9.28 -10.69 7.11
CA ALA A 256 -10.36 -9.93 6.46
C ALA A 256 -11.75 -10.15 7.10
N ALA A 257 -12.14 -11.39 7.34
CA ALA A 257 -13.48 -11.74 7.84
C ALA A 257 -13.75 -11.31 9.29
N LYS A 258 -12.71 -11.15 10.11
CA LYS A 258 -12.87 -10.85 11.54
C LYS A 258 -12.86 -9.36 11.87
N ASN A 259 -12.18 -8.55 11.06
CA ASN A 259 -11.87 -7.16 11.40
C ASN A 259 -12.48 -6.13 10.44
N GLY A 260 -13.39 -6.54 9.55
CA GLY A 260 -13.97 -5.64 8.55
C GLY A 260 -12.93 -5.13 7.55
N GLN A 261 -11.85 -5.89 7.34
CA GLN A 261 -10.81 -5.59 6.38
C GLN A 261 -11.17 -6.14 5.00
N PRO A 262 -10.58 -5.62 3.90
CA PRO A 262 -10.90 -6.11 2.58
C PRO A 262 -10.48 -7.57 2.40
N TYR A 263 -11.37 -8.39 1.86
CA TYR A 263 -11.02 -9.76 1.45
C TYR A 263 -10.30 -9.79 0.10
N PHE A 264 -10.37 -8.69 -0.65
CA PHE A 264 -9.61 -8.50 -1.88
C PHE A 264 -9.18 -7.03 -2.00
N VAL A 265 -7.93 -6.84 -2.38
CA VAL A 265 -7.36 -5.58 -2.81
C VAL A 265 -6.70 -5.78 -4.18
N GLY A 266 -6.82 -4.81 -5.06
CA GLY A 266 -6.23 -4.89 -6.39
C GLY A 266 -5.65 -3.57 -6.86
N TYR A 267 -4.70 -3.66 -7.76
CA TYR A 267 -4.16 -2.54 -8.53
C TYR A 267 -4.05 -2.97 -9.99
N PHE A 268 -4.68 -2.22 -10.86
CA PHE A 268 -4.66 -2.42 -12.31
C PHE A 268 -4.36 -1.09 -12.96
N GLY A 269 -3.12 -0.85 -13.34
CA GLY A 269 -2.68 0.46 -13.74
C GLY A 269 -1.68 0.48 -14.86
N MET A 270 -1.40 1.70 -15.31
CA MET A 270 -0.38 2.03 -16.30
C MET A 270 0.53 3.12 -15.74
N GLN A 271 1.82 2.88 -15.79
CA GLN A 271 2.86 3.86 -15.48
C GLN A 271 3.43 4.44 -16.77
N PHE A 272 3.64 5.75 -16.75
CA PHE A 272 4.22 6.53 -17.83
C PHE A 272 5.52 7.15 -17.33
N LEU A 273 6.66 6.74 -17.90
CA LEU A 273 7.96 7.33 -17.60
C LEU A 273 8.32 8.33 -18.70
N LEU A 274 8.15 9.61 -18.39
CA LEU A 274 8.40 10.68 -19.36
C LEU A 274 9.77 11.31 -19.12
N PRO A 275 10.66 11.27 -20.11
CA PRO A 275 11.98 11.90 -20.02
C PRO A 275 11.85 13.44 -19.94
N PRO A 276 12.89 14.13 -19.48
CA PRO A 276 12.93 15.59 -19.53
C PRO A 276 12.79 16.03 -21.02
N LYS A 277 11.90 16.99 -21.27
CA LYS A 277 11.84 17.60 -22.61
C LYS A 277 13.21 18.21 -22.90
N PRO A 278 13.80 17.99 -24.09
CA PRO A 278 14.93 18.77 -24.50
C PRO A 278 14.48 20.25 -24.51
N PHE A 279 15.13 21.07 -23.66
CA PHE A 279 14.91 22.50 -23.75
C PHE A 279 15.41 22.93 -25.10
N GLU A 280 14.54 23.47 -25.94
CA GLU A 280 14.97 24.26 -27.09
C GLU A 280 15.86 25.36 -26.52
N GLN A 281 17.13 25.31 -26.90
CA GLN A 281 18.15 26.33 -26.58
C GLN A 281 17.92 27.58 -27.45
#